data_97620b245640e6db8596da303487b9ea
#
_entry.id   97620b245640e6db8596da303487b9ea
#
_cell.length_a   1.000
_cell.length_b   1.000
_cell.length_c   1.000
_cell.angle_alpha   90.00
_cell.angle_beta   90.00
_cell.angle_gamma   90.00
#
_symmetry.space_group_name_H-M   'P 1'
#
loop_
_entity.id
_entity.type
_entity.pdbx_description
1 polymer ?
#
loop_
_entity_poly.entity_id
_entity_poly.type
_entity_poly.pdbx_seq_one_letter_code
_entity_poly.pdbx_strand_id
1 'polypeptide(L)'
;MRFVAPHPFYITFLREPIARSFSEYQDNATRGKSKLTFEAMLRADDAMTNIQVKRVAGKADLDRAKMNLEKFNFVGLTEKFDLSLHMLQKICPVELNYGYKRKVTARDNSIRKALEADSRMVDMAREHNRLDIELYDFAAKEIFPKFLTRTGFSATDKVPSFEKYQSEMQPNFLLHRFYNQTLFRNVLKVYKKRRAHENAAAK
;
A
#
# COMPACT_ATOMS: atom_id res chain seq x y z
N MET A 1 14.69 24.12 7.59
CA MET A 1 14.99 23.18 8.69
C MET A 1 14.34 21.84 8.34
N ARG A 2 15.13 20.79 8.02
CA ARG A 2 14.59 19.44 7.79
C ARG A 2 14.51 18.77 9.17
N PHE A 3 13.31 18.55 9.69
CA PHE A 3 13.10 17.61 10.77
C PHE A 3 13.30 16.20 10.22
N VAL A 4 14.50 15.70 10.25
CA VAL A 4 14.76 14.27 10.06
C VAL A 4 14.74 13.70 11.48
N ALA A 5 13.72 12.87 11.77
CA ALA A 5 13.74 12.10 13.00
C ALA A 5 15.07 11.31 13.05
N PRO A 6 15.81 11.33 14.15
CA PRO A 6 17.12 10.71 14.22
C PRO A 6 17.09 9.20 13.92
N HIS A 7 15.94 8.54 14.10
CA HIS A 7 15.74 7.12 13.79
C HIS A 7 14.33 6.90 13.25
N PRO A 8 14.15 7.01 11.91
CA PRO A 8 12.84 6.77 11.30
C PRO A 8 12.42 5.32 11.48
N PHE A 9 11.15 5.10 11.84
CA PHE A 9 10.54 3.78 11.95
C PHE A 9 9.86 3.44 10.62
N TYR A 10 10.49 2.57 9.82
CA TYR A 10 10.01 2.19 8.50
C TYR A 10 9.00 1.06 8.58
N ILE A 11 7.81 1.27 8.04
CA ILE A 11 6.76 0.27 7.93
C ILE A 11 6.22 0.20 6.50
N THR A 12 5.84 -0.99 6.07
CA THR A 12 5.10 -1.19 4.83
C THR A 12 4.10 -2.33 4.96
N PHE A 13 3.09 -2.29 4.09
CA PHE A 13 2.16 -3.39 3.86
C PHE A 13 2.23 -3.77 2.39
N LEU A 14 2.49 -5.04 2.13
CA LEU A 14 2.42 -5.59 0.79
C LEU A 14 1.08 -6.28 0.58
N ARG A 15 0.66 -6.36 -0.67
CA ARG A 15 -0.56 -7.01 -1.10
C ARG A 15 -0.26 -7.97 -2.23
N GLU A 16 -1.03 -9.06 -2.33
CA GLU A 16 -0.93 -9.98 -3.45
C GLU A 16 -1.07 -9.19 -4.77
N PRO A 17 -0.09 -9.29 -5.69
CA PRO A 17 0.05 -8.35 -6.79
C PRO A 17 -1.08 -8.39 -7.82
N ILE A 18 -1.62 -9.58 -8.13
CA ILE A 18 -2.68 -9.74 -9.11
C ILE A 18 -3.99 -9.16 -8.58
N ALA A 19 -4.35 -9.55 -7.34
CA ALA A 19 -5.53 -9.00 -6.67
C ALA A 19 -5.44 -7.47 -6.47
N ARG A 20 -4.22 -6.94 -6.26
CA ARG A 20 -3.97 -5.50 -6.23
C ARG A 20 -4.28 -4.85 -7.57
N SER A 21 -3.72 -5.39 -8.66
CA SER A 21 -3.91 -4.84 -10.02
C SER A 21 -5.37 -4.81 -10.44
N PHE A 22 -6.09 -5.91 -10.23
CA PHE A 22 -7.51 -5.98 -10.54
C PHE A 22 -8.36 -5.04 -9.68
N SER A 23 -8.02 -4.92 -8.40
CA SER A 23 -8.70 -4.00 -7.49
C SER A 23 -8.47 -2.53 -7.85
N GLU A 24 -7.26 -2.19 -8.31
CA GLU A 24 -6.91 -0.83 -8.74
C GLU A 24 -7.62 -0.47 -10.05
N TYR A 25 -7.67 -1.41 -11.01
CA TYR A 25 -8.44 -1.22 -12.23
C TYR A 25 -9.93 -1.03 -11.94
N GLN A 26 -10.53 -1.89 -11.11
CA GLN A 26 -11.92 -1.76 -10.66
C GLN A 26 -12.19 -0.36 -10.08
N ASP A 27 -11.33 0.14 -9.19
CA ASP A 27 -11.47 1.47 -8.57
C ASP A 27 -11.39 2.59 -9.63
N ASN A 28 -10.46 2.48 -10.56
CA ASN A 28 -10.27 3.46 -11.63
C ASN A 28 -11.46 3.49 -12.61
N ALA A 29 -11.95 2.31 -13.02
CA ALA A 29 -13.11 2.19 -13.89
C ALA A 29 -14.39 2.70 -13.23
N THR A 30 -14.65 2.27 -11.99
CA THR A 30 -15.86 2.66 -11.24
C THR A 30 -15.92 4.16 -10.94
N ARG A 31 -14.76 4.80 -10.74
CA ARG A 31 -14.68 6.24 -10.48
C ARG A 31 -14.53 7.09 -11.74
N GLY A 32 -14.59 6.48 -12.92
CA GLY A 32 -14.40 7.19 -14.18
C GLY A 32 -13.02 7.85 -14.35
N LYS A 33 -12.00 7.36 -13.63
CA LYS A 33 -10.64 7.91 -13.70
C LYS A 33 -9.90 7.48 -14.97
N SER A 34 -10.28 6.35 -15.54
CA SER A 34 -9.72 5.83 -16.78
C SER A 34 -10.82 5.17 -17.61
N LYS A 35 -10.76 5.41 -18.93
CA LYS A 35 -11.60 4.75 -19.95
C LYS A 35 -10.84 3.62 -20.66
N LEU A 36 -9.59 3.38 -20.27
CA LEU A 36 -8.77 2.33 -20.89
C LEU A 36 -9.26 0.95 -20.48
N THR A 37 -9.10 -0.03 -21.36
CA THR A 37 -9.23 -1.45 -21.01
C THR A 37 -8.12 -1.84 -20.03
N PHE A 38 -8.26 -2.95 -19.31
CA PHE A 38 -7.23 -3.44 -18.40
C PHE A 38 -5.90 -3.67 -19.12
N GLU A 39 -5.94 -4.30 -20.31
CA GLU A 39 -4.74 -4.50 -21.14
C GLU A 39 -4.07 -3.17 -21.51
N ALA A 40 -4.85 -2.22 -22.00
CA ALA A 40 -4.33 -0.91 -22.40
C ALA A 40 -3.70 -0.18 -21.21
N MET A 41 -4.31 -0.31 -20.03
CA MET A 41 -3.78 0.29 -18.80
C MET A 41 -2.46 -0.35 -18.38
N LEU A 42 -2.32 -1.68 -18.43
CA LEU A 42 -1.05 -2.36 -18.12
C LEU A 42 0.06 -1.99 -19.08
N ARG A 43 -0.25 -1.79 -20.38
CA ARG A 43 0.74 -1.41 -21.40
C ARG A 43 1.12 0.06 -21.37
N ALA A 44 0.17 0.93 -21.06
CA ALA A 44 0.35 2.38 -21.13
C ALA A 44 0.96 2.97 -19.86
N ASP A 45 0.81 2.31 -18.71
CA ASP A 45 1.10 2.90 -17.42
C ASP A 45 2.19 2.12 -16.67
N ASP A 46 3.42 2.58 -16.81
CA ASP A 46 4.55 2.10 -16.01
C ASP A 46 4.28 2.23 -14.49
N ALA A 47 3.34 3.10 -14.08
CA ALA A 47 2.91 3.24 -12.70
C ALA A 47 2.07 2.05 -12.22
N MET A 48 1.49 1.22 -13.12
CA MET A 48 0.71 0.04 -12.75
C MET A 48 1.52 -1.24 -12.64
N THR A 49 2.72 -1.26 -13.23
CA THR A 49 3.59 -2.43 -13.29
C THR A 49 4.65 -2.41 -12.20
N ASN A 50 4.81 -3.52 -11.47
CA ASN A 50 5.82 -3.68 -10.42
C ASN A 50 5.85 -2.51 -9.41
N ILE A 51 4.68 -2.00 -9.06
CA ILE A 51 4.55 -0.77 -8.26
C ILE A 51 5.05 -0.94 -6.83
N GLN A 52 4.94 -2.15 -6.27
CA GLN A 52 5.39 -2.42 -4.91
C GLN A 52 6.91 -2.41 -4.85
N VAL A 53 7.57 -3.06 -5.82
CA VAL A 53 9.04 -3.00 -5.96
C VAL A 53 9.49 -1.55 -6.14
N LYS A 54 8.87 -0.81 -7.05
CA LYS A 54 9.21 0.61 -7.29
C LYS A 54 9.02 1.48 -6.04
N ARG A 55 8.01 1.23 -5.24
CA ARG A 55 7.78 1.98 -3.99
C ARG A 55 8.80 1.65 -2.92
N VAL A 56 9.20 0.38 -2.80
CA VAL A 56 10.15 -0.07 -1.78
C VAL A 56 11.59 0.28 -2.17
N ALA A 57 11.95 0.14 -3.46
CA ALA A 57 13.32 0.37 -3.95
C ALA A 57 13.57 1.76 -4.54
N GLY A 58 12.49 2.51 -4.85
CA GLY A 58 12.56 3.78 -5.61
C GLY A 58 12.64 3.60 -7.12
N LYS A 59 12.83 2.39 -7.62
CA LYS A 59 12.87 1.97 -9.03
C LYS A 59 12.49 0.50 -9.15
N ALA A 60 12.37 -0.03 -10.38
CA ALA A 60 12.12 -1.45 -10.64
C ALA A 60 13.38 -2.31 -10.42
N ASP A 61 13.79 -2.46 -9.17
CA ASP A 61 15.00 -3.15 -8.71
C ASP A 61 14.63 -4.10 -7.57
N LEU A 62 14.49 -5.38 -7.89
CA LEU A 62 14.01 -6.39 -6.97
C LEU A 62 14.97 -6.66 -5.81
N ASP A 63 16.28 -6.75 -6.11
CA ASP A 63 17.28 -7.04 -5.08
C ASP A 63 17.35 -5.91 -4.06
N ARG A 64 17.32 -4.68 -4.54
CA ARG A 64 17.25 -3.50 -3.68
C ARG A 64 15.95 -3.48 -2.86
N ALA A 65 14.82 -3.89 -3.44
CA ALA A 65 13.56 -3.98 -2.72
C ALA A 65 13.64 -5.02 -1.60
N LYS A 66 14.18 -6.21 -1.86
CA LYS A 66 14.39 -7.26 -0.86
C LYS A 66 15.30 -6.77 0.28
N MET A 67 16.46 -6.18 -0.06
CA MET A 67 17.37 -5.60 0.94
C MET A 67 16.71 -4.51 1.80
N ASN A 68 15.85 -3.70 1.19
CA ASN A 68 15.13 -2.66 1.93
C ASN A 68 14.07 -3.27 2.85
N LEU A 69 13.33 -4.30 2.44
CA LEU A 69 12.36 -4.99 3.29
C LEU A 69 13.02 -5.60 4.54
N GLU A 70 14.23 -6.15 4.41
CA GLU A 70 14.98 -6.70 5.55
C GLU A 70 15.35 -5.62 6.59
N LYS A 71 15.51 -4.38 6.15
CA LYS A 71 15.83 -3.23 7.01
C LYS A 71 14.61 -2.54 7.59
N PHE A 72 13.41 -2.87 7.11
CA PHE A 72 12.19 -2.26 7.63
C PHE A 72 11.91 -2.76 9.04
N ASN A 73 11.44 -1.84 9.88
CA ASN A 73 11.05 -2.16 11.25
C ASN A 73 9.83 -3.06 11.31
N PHE A 74 8.97 -2.96 10.28
CA PHE A 74 7.81 -3.83 10.13
C PHE A 74 7.38 -3.97 8.66
N VAL A 75 7.03 -5.21 8.28
CA VAL A 75 6.42 -5.55 6.98
C VAL A 75 5.17 -6.37 7.25
N GLY A 76 4.01 -5.83 6.92
CA GLY A 76 2.71 -6.49 7.02
C GLY A 76 2.21 -7.01 5.67
N LEU A 77 1.23 -7.92 5.71
CA LEU A 77 0.52 -8.41 4.54
C LEU A 77 -0.95 -7.97 4.60
N THR A 78 -1.46 -7.44 3.48
CA THR A 78 -2.85 -6.97 3.40
C THR A 78 -3.85 -8.12 3.55
N GLU A 79 -3.49 -9.32 3.11
CA GLU A 79 -4.29 -10.54 3.26
C GLU A 79 -4.41 -11.01 4.72
N LYS A 80 -3.49 -10.56 5.58
CA LYS A 80 -3.45 -10.78 7.03
C LYS A 80 -3.48 -9.44 7.78
N PHE A 81 -4.35 -8.50 7.34
CA PHE A 81 -4.26 -7.11 7.75
C PHE A 81 -4.43 -6.91 9.26
N ASP A 82 -5.47 -7.48 9.86
CA ASP A 82 -5.69 -7.35 11.31
C ASP A 82 -4.57 -8.01 12.11
N LEU A 83 -4.11 -9.20 11.72
CA LEU A 83 -2.96 -9.85 12.34
C LEU A 83 -1.69 -9.00 12.22
N SER A 84 -1.46 -8.41 11.04
CA SER A 84 -0.35 -7.49 10.82
C SER A 84 -0.44 -6.25 11.72
N LEU A 85 -1.63 -5.71 11.95
CA LEU A 85 -1.82 -4.57 12.86
C LEU A 85 -1.56 -4.96 14.32
N HIS A 86 -2.00 -6.14 14.78
CA HIS A 86 -1.70 -6.64 16.13
C HIS A 86 -0.20 -6.87 16.33
N MET A 87 0.50 -7.41 15.31
CA MET A 87 1.96 -7.51 15.37
C MET A 87 2.63 -6.13 15.41
N LEU A 88 2.18 -5.20 14.55
CA LEU A 88 2.71 -3.83 14.53
C LEU A 88 2.51 -3.15 15.88
N GLN A 89 1.36 -3.33 16.54
CA GLN A 89 1.08 -2.77 17.86
C GLN A 89 2.11 -3.23 18.92
N LYS A 90 2.57 -4.49 18.85
CA LYS A 90 3.60 -5.01 19.76
C LYS A 90 5.01 -4.49 19.46
N ILE A 91 5.28 -4.11 18.21
CA ILE A 91 6.62 -3.70 17.75
C ILE A 91 6.79 -2.19 17.77
N CYS A 92 5.72 -1.44 17.51
CA CYS A 92 5.77 0.01 17.38
C CYS A 92 6.17 0.67 18.72
N PRO A 93 7.20 1.54 18.74
CA PRO A 93 7.66 2.16 19.98
C PRO A 93 6.74 3.26 20.51
N VAL A 94 5.73 3.63 19.73
CA VAL A 94 4.74 4.65 20.07
C VAL A 94 3.33 4.07 20.03
N GLU A 95 2.47 4.56 20.89
CA GLU A 95 1.06 4.19 20.87
C GLU A 95 0.37 4.82 19.65
N LEU A 96 -0.22 3.98 18.79
CA LEU A 96 -0.92 4.39 17.60
C LEU A 96 -2.40 4.00 17.69
N ASN A 97 -3.27 4.79 17.08
CA ASN A 97 -4.66 4.38 16.87
C ASN A 97 -4.72 3.46 15.65
N TYR A 98 -4.88 2.17 15.88
CA TYR A 98 -4.94 1.14 14.85
C TYR A 98 -6.34 1.00 14.22
N GLY A 99 -7.35 1.72 14.70
CA GLY A 99 -8.68 1.69 14.12
C GLY A 99 -8.68 2.14 12.66
N TYR A 100 -9.27 1.36 11.77
CA TYR A 100 -9.37 1.69 10.35
C TYR A 100 -10.79 1.54 9.82
N LYS A 101 -11.03 2.14 8.66
CA LYS A 101 -12.24 1.96 7.86
C LYS A 101 -11.84 1.59 6.44
N ARG A 102 -12.45 0.57 5.89
CA ARG A 102 -12.27 0.25 4.47
C ARG A 102 -12.78 1.40 3.61
N LYS A 103 -11.90 2.00 2.83
CA LYS A 103 -12.26 3.14 1.95
C LYS A 103 -12.96 2.70 0.68
N VAL A 104 -12.64 1.52 0.20
CA VAL A 104 -13.11 0.96 -1.07
C VAL A 104 -13.79 -0.35 -0.75
N THR A 105 -15.06 -0.26 -0.40
CA THR A 105 -15.99 -1.36 -0.55
C THR A 105 -16.68 -1.12 -1.88
N ALA A 106 -16.17 -1.75 -2.95
CA ALA A 106 -16.86 -1.69 -4.22
C ALA A 106 -18.26 -2.30 -4.00
N ARG A 107 -19.29 -1.48 -4.22
CA ARG A 107 -20.69 -1.97 -4.20
C ARG A 107 -20.90 -3.04 -5.26
N ASP A 108 -20.10 -2.98 -6.31
CA ASP A 108 -20.07 -3.92 -7.43
C ASP A 108 -18.64 -4.36 -7.68
N ASN A 109 -18.38 -5.66 -7.63
CA ASN A 109 -17.11 -6.31 -7.92
C ASN A 109 -17.13 -7.06 -9.27
N SER A 110 -18.09 -6.78 -10.14
CA SER A 110 -18.29 -7.49 -11.40
C SER A 110 -17.07 -7.44 -12.31
N ILE A 111 -16.46 -6.26 -12.46
CA ILE A 111 -15.27 -6.06 -13.29
C ILE A 111 -14.12 -6.91 -12.76
N ARG A 112 -13.84 -6.85 -11.47
CA ARG A 112 -12.78 -7.63 -10.84
C ARG A 112 -13.02 -9.13 -11.02
N LYS A 113 -14.24 -9.62 -10.76
CA LYS A 113 -14.60 -11.04 -10.93
C LYS A 113 -14.45 -11.49 -12.38
N ALA A 114 -14.83 -10.66 -13.35
CA ALA A 114 -14.65 -10.95 -14.76
C ALA A 114 -13.16 -11.09 -15.13
N LEU A 115 -12.30 -10.19 -14.61
CA LEU A 115 -10.84 -10.28 -14.82
C LEU A 115 -10.22 -11.51 -14.14
N GLU A 116 -10.68 -11.86 -12.94
CA GLU A 116 -10.23 -13.06 -12.20
C GLU A 116 -10.64 -14.37 -12.93
N ALA A 117 -11.75 -14.36 -13.65
CA ALA A 117 -12.21 -15.50 -14.42
C ALA A 117 -11.56 -15.64 -15.81
N ASP A 118 -10.93 -14.59 -16.31
CA ASP A 118 -10.24 -14.57 -17.59
C ASP A 118 -8.76 -14.92 -17.42
N SER A 119 -8.38 -16.16 -17.80
CA SER A 119 -6.99 -16.64 -17.68
C SER A 119 -5.99 -15.75 -18.42
N ARG A 120 -6.37 -15.21 -19.58
CA ARG A 120 -5.50 -14.30 -20.36
C ARG A 120 -5.21 -13.01 -19.59
N MET A 121 -6.22 -12.45 -18.91
CA MET A 121 -6.03 -11.25 -18.08
C MET A 121 -5.16 -11.55 -16.86
N VAL A 122 -5.34 -12.73 -16.25
CA VAL A 122 -4.50 -13.19 -15.13
C VAL A 122 -3.06 -13.36 -15.56
N ASP A 123 -2.80 -14.00 -16.70
CA ASP A 123 -1.44 -14.22 -17.20
C ASP A 123 -0.75 -12.91 -17.59
N MET A 124 -1.47 -11.99 -18.22
CA MET A 124 -0.96 -10.65 -18.51
C MET A 124 -0.64 -9.87 -17.24
N ALA A 125 -1.50 -9.94 -16.23
CA ALA A 125 -1.23 -9.30 -14.94
C ALA A 125 0.00 -9.89 -14.25
N ARG A 126 0.23 -11.21 -14.34
CA ARG A 126 1.42 -11.89 -13.83
C ARG A 126 2.69 -11.42 -14.52
N GLU A 127 2.69 -11.38 -15.85
CA GLU A 127 3.83 -10.94 -16.64
C GLU A 127 4.26 -9.53 -16.25
N HIS A 128 3.31 -8.59 -16.22
CA HIS A 128 3.57 -7.18 -15.91
C HIS A 128 3.94 -6.92 -14.43
N ASN A 129 3.57 -7.82 -13.52
CA ASN A 129 3.88 -7.68 -12.09
C ASN A 129 4.85 -8.76 -11.58
N ARG A 130 5.68 -9.33 -12.44
CA ARG A 130 6.60 -10.42 -12.09
C ARG A 130 7.49 -10.07 -10.90
N LEU A 131 8.08 -8.88 -10.88
CA LEU A 131 8.94 -8.46 -9.77
C LEU A 131 8.15 -8.24 -8.47
N ASP A 132 6.92 -7.74 -8.56
CA ASP A 132 6.04 -7.60 -7.39
C ASP A 132 5.66 -8.97 -6.82
N ILE A 133 5.44 -9.99 -7.67
CA ILE A 133 5.13 -11.36 -7.24
C ILE A 133 6.33 -11.94 -6.49
N GLU A 134 7.52 -11.82 -7.03
CA GLU A 134 8.75 -12.29 -6.38
C GLU A 134 9.01 -11.55 -5.06
N LEU A 135 8.76 -10.23 -5.01
CA LEU A 135 8.89 -9.45 -3.77
C LEU A 135 7.85 -9.86 -2.71
N TYR A 136 6.60 -10.07 -3.14
CA TYR A 136 5.53 -10.51 -2.25
C TYR A 136 5.81 -11.91 -1.69
N ASP A 137 6.25 -12.84 -2.53
CA ASP A 137 6.65 -14.19 -2.14
C ASP A 137 7.79 -14.16 -1.12
N PHE A 138 8.82 -13.35 -1.37
CA PHE A 138 9.91 -13.15 -0.42
C PHE A 138 9.40 -12.59 0.91
N ALA A 139 8.54 -11.57 0.86
CA ALA A 139 7.97 -11.01 2.07
C ALA A 139 7.11 -12.01 2.85
N ALA A 140 6.29 -12.80 2.16
CA ALA A 140 5.40 -13.78 2.78
C ALA A 140 6.14 -14.98 3.37
N LYS A 141 7.21 -15.45 2.70
CA LYS A 141 7.94 -16.66 3.08
C LYS A 141 9.12 -16.41 4.03
N GLU A 142 9.80 -15.27 3.87
CA GLU A 142 11.04 -14.98 4.60
C GLU A 142 10.90 -13.87 5.65
N ILE A 143 10.13 -12.82 5.37
CA ILE A 143 10.07 -11.64 6.24
C ILE A 143 8.93 -11.74 7.24
N PHE A 144 7.72 -12.02 6.77
CA PHE A 144 6.53 -12.07 7.62
C PHE A 144 6.63 -13.11 8.75
N PRO A 145 7.18 -14.34 8.55
CA PRO A 145 7.41 -15.30 9.62
C PRO A 145 8.33 -14.79 10.72
N LYS A 146 9.35 -13.98 10.40
CA LYS A 146 10.23 -13.37 11.42
C LYS A 146 9.43 -12.48 12.38
N PHE A 147 8.45 -11.72 11.85
CA PHE A 147 7.58 -10.89 12.68
C PHE A 147 6.58 -11.72 13.49
N LEU A 148 6.06 -12.82 12.94
CA LEU A 148 5.24 -13.76 13.71
C LEU A 148 6.00 -14.28 14.92
N THR A 149 7.19 -14.82 14.71
CA THR A 149 8.05 -15.33 15.80
C THR A 149 8.37 -14.24 16.82
N ARG A 150 8.79 -13.04 16.35
CA ARG A 150 9.15 -11.91 17.21
C ARG A 150 8.00 -11.44 18.11
N THR A 151 6.76 -11.57 17.63
CA THR A 151 5.58 -11.09 18.33
C THR A 151 4.80 -12.19 19.05
N GLY A 152 5.19 -13.46 18.87
CA GLY A 152 4.53 -14.62 19.46
C GLY A 152 3.17 -14.92 18.85
N PHE A 153 2.92 -14.51 17.59
CA PHE A 153 1.72 -14.87 16.83
C PHE A 153 2.00 -16.03 15.90
N SER A 154 0.91 -16.75 15.54
CA SER A 154 0.87 -17.74 14.47
C SER A 154 0.16 -17.17 13.24
N ALA A 155 0.52 -17.66 12.05
CA ALA A 155 -0.15 -17.27 10.80
C ALA A 155 -1.64 -17.65 10.76
N THR A 156 -2.07 -18.59 11.59
CA THR A 156 -3.45 -19.07 11.71
C THR A 156 -4.24 -18.42 12.83
N ASP A 157 -3.62 -17.51 13.60
CA ASP A 157 -4.30 -16.86 14.72
C ASP A 157 -5.47 -16.02 14.24
N LYS A 158 -6.60 -16.24 14.89
CA LYS A 158 -7.79 -15.40 14.73
C LYS A 158 -7.72 -14.27 15.72
N VAL A 159 -7.47 -13.05 15.21
CA VAL A 159 -7.36 -11.86 16.03
C VAL A 159 -8.59 -10.98 15.84
N PRO A 160 -8.99 -10.17 16.85
CA PRO A 160 -10.04 -9.17 16.69
C PRO A 160 -9.71 -8.17 15.58
N SER A 161 -10.75 -7.75 14.83
CA SER A 161 -10.56 -6.73 13.81
C SER A 161 -10.48 -5.34 14.43
N PHE A 162 -9.59 -4.52 13.89
CA PHE A 162 -9.53 -3.08 14.17
C PHE A 162 -10.45 -2.27 13.26
N GLU A 163 -11.23 -2.91 12.39
CA GLU A 163 -12.19 -2.21 11.54
C GLU A 163 -13.28 -1.56 12.41
N LYS A 164 -13.39 -0.24 12.30
CA LYS A 164 -14.36 0.56 13.05
C LYS A 164 -15.34 1.27 12.12
N TYR A 165 -16.58 1.32 12.54
CA TYR A 165 -17.57 2.19 11.90
C TYR A 165 -17.29 3.67 12.23
N GLN A 166 -17.71 4.56 11.34
CA GLN A 166 -17.41 5.99 11.46
C GLN A 166 -17.93 6.63 12.77
N SER A 167 -18.98 6.06 13.36
CA SER A 167 -19.57 6.49 14.65
C SER A 167 -18.68 6.16 15.86
N GLU A 168 -17.75 5.20 15.72
CA GLU A 168 -16.85 4.75 16.80
C GLU A 168 -15.49 5.45 16.75
N MET A 169 -15.26 6.28 15.74
CA MET A 169 -14.01 7.00 15.60
C MET A 169 -13.99 8.19 16.55
N GLN A 170 -12.98 8.24 17.43
CA GLN A 170 -12.82 9.35 18.36
C GLN A 170 -12.75 10.71 17.64
N PRO A 171 -13.29 11.79 18.21
CA PRO A 171 -13.28 13.14 17.63
C PRO A 171 -11.88 13.61 17.20
N ASN A 172 -10.84 13.24 17.96
CA ASN A 172 -9.44 13.56 17.64
C ASN A 172 -8.97 12.96 16.32
N PHE A 173 -9.51 11.81 15.89
CA PHE A 173 -9.18 11.22 14.60
C PHE A 173 -9.79 12.03 13.44
N LEU A 174 -11.00 12.56 13.61
CA LEU A 174 -11.65 13.42 12.62
C LEU A 174 -10.92 14.75 12.48
N LEU A 175 -10.48 15.34 13.60
CA LEU A 175 -9.63 16.54 13.60
C LEU A 175 -8.27 16.28 12.94
N HIS A 176 -7.59 15.18 13.26
CA HIS A 176 -6.33 14.80 12.64
C HIS A 176 -6.48 14.52 11.15
N ARG A 177 -7.60 13.91 10.73
CA ARG A 177 -7.93 13.69 9.32
C ARG A 177 -8.21 15.00 8.59
N PHE A 178 -8.94 15.94 9.20
CA PHE A 178 -9.20 17.27 8.66
C PHE A 178 -7.89 18.05 8.52
N TYR A 179 -7.05 18.02 9.55
CA TYR A 179 -5.73 18.65 9.56
C TYR A 179 -4.83 18.10 8.43
N ASN A 180 -4.72 16.77 8.32
CA ASN A 180 -3.88 16.14 7.29
C ASN A 180 -4.45 16.28 5.88
N GLN A 181 -5.77 16.23 5.69
CA GLN A 181 -6.36 16.36 4.36
C GLN A 181 -6.41 17.80 3.86
N THR A 182 -6.62 18.76 4.73
CA THR A 182 -6.85 20.15 4.34
C THR A 182 -5.57 20.97 4.42
N LEU A 183 -4.84 20.90 5.52
CA LEU A 183 -3.61 21.69 5.71
C LEU A 183 -2.40 21.05 5.02
N PHE A 184 -2.13 19.77 5.27
CA PHE A 184 -0.92 19.14 4.72
C PHE A 184 -0.96 19.01 3.20
N ARG A 185 -2.14 18.68 2.61
CA ARG A 185 -2.30 18.65 1.14
C ARG A 185 -2.18 20.04 0.51
N ASN A 186 -2.67 21.08 1.17
CA ASN A 186 -2.55 22.45 0.67
C ASN A 186 -1.12 22.96 0.79
N VAL A 187 -0.44 22.70 1.89
CA VAL A 187 0.99 23.02 2.07
C VAL A 187 1.85 22.29 1.04
N LEU A 188 1.61 20.99 0.80
CA LEU A 188 2.31 20.23 -0.24
C LEU A 188 2.03 20.75 -1.66
N LYS A 189 0.81 21.20 -1.96
CA LYS A 189 0.49 21.81 -3.26
C LYS A 189 1.25 23.11 -3.46
N VAL A 190 1.29 23.97 -2.44
CA VAL A 190 2.04 25.24 -2.48
C VAL A 190 3.54 24.97 -2.63
N TYR A 191 4.10 24.02 -1.87
CA TYR A 191 5.50 23.63 -1.96
C TYR A 191 5.87 23.06 -3.35
N LYS A 192 5.05 22.17 -3.91
CA LYS A 192 5.26 21.62 -5.26
C LYS A 192 5.19 22.71 -6.33
N LYS A 193 4.26 23.65 -6.21
CA LYS A 193 4.13 24.78 -7.15
C LYS A 193 5.36 25.69 -7.09
N ARG A 194 5.85 25.99 -5.89
CA ARG A 194 7.05 26.83 -5.68
C ARG A 194 8.31 26.16 -6.26
N ARG A 195 8.50 24.88 -6.02
CA ARG A 195 9.64 24.12 -6.57
C ARG A 195 9.59 23.96 -8.08
N ALA A 196 8.40 23.87 -8.68
CA ALA A 196 8.23 23.86 -10.13
C ALA A 196 8.63 25.23 -10.75
N HIS A 197 8.29 26.33 -10.10
CA HIS A 197 8.73 27.67 -10.52
C HIS A 197 10.24 27.88 -10.39
N GLU A 198 10.85 27.42 -9.29
CA GLU A 198 12.31 27.48 -9.09
C GLU A 198 13.07 26.67 -10.14
N ASN A 199 12.59 25.47 -10.49
CA ASN A 199 13.19 24.64 -11.54
C ASN A 199 12.96 25.20 -12.96
N ALA A 200 11.92 25.98 -13.19
CA ALA A 200 11.66 26.64 -14.47
C ALA A 200 12.50 27.91 -14.65
N ALA A 201 12.84 28.60 -13.56
CA ALA A 201 13.69 29.79 -13.56
C ALA A 201 15.19 29.46 -13.61
N ALA A 202 15.58 28.21 -13.40
CA ALA A 202 16.97 27.72 -13.43
C ALA A 202 17.37 27.10 -14.80
N LYS A 203 16.47 27.15 -15.78
CA LYS A 203 16.70 26.76 -17.19
C LYS A 203 16.74 28.00 -18.07
#